data_65c08a6649450cbfc099b8f5a6439b82
#
_entry.id   65c08a6649450cbfc099b8f5a6439b82
#
_cell.length_a   1.000
_cell.length_b   1.000
_cell.length_c   1.000
_cell.angle_alpha   90.00
_cell.angle_beta   90.00
_cell.angle_gamma   90.00
#
_symmetry.space_group_name_H-M   'P 1'
#
loop_
_entity.id
_entity.type
_entity.pdbx_description
1 polymer ?
#
loop_
_entity_poly.entity_id
_entity_poly.type
_entity_poly.pdbx_seq_one_letter_code
_entity_poly.pdbx_strand_id
1 'polypeptide(L)'
;LKCLNDDLQMRSDWKLPICNGAERLKKNGKKVHSTQKPESLLHRVLLASSNKDDMILDPFLGSGTTAAVAKKLRRNYYGIEKEQQYFKAASQRLKNIKPIEDDFLDTLKNNRSKPRIPFGSLVELGIIKPGTSIFDDKKKIMAKIMADGSIKHNQAEGSIHKVAATILGTESCNGWTYWHCNVNGVSV
;
A
#
# COMPACT_ATOMS: atom_id res chain seq x y z
N LEU A 1 -5.15 2.41 6.35
CA LEU A 1 -5.20 2.25 4.89
C LEU A 1 -3.88 1.66 4.40
N LYS A 2 -3.98 0.70 3.48
CA LYS A 2 -2.81 0.10 2.83
C LYS A 2 -2.35 1.00 1.69
N CYS A 3 -1.02 1.09 1.50
CA CYS A 3 -0.45 1.71 0.31
C CYS A 3 -0.48 0.68 -0.84
N LEU A 4 -1.00 1.06 -1.99
CA LEU A 4 -1.17 0.15 -3.13
C LEU A 4 -0.05 0.29 -4.18
N ASN A 5 0.85 1.27 -4.02
CA ASN A 5 1.95 1.53 -4.93
C ASN A 5 3.24 1.63 -4.12
N ASP A 6 4.01 0.55 -4.00
CA ASP A 6 5.36 0.50 -3.40
C ASP A 6 5.51 1.32 -2.10
N ASP A 7 4.55 1.16 -1.18
CA ASP A 7 4.45 1.88 0.10
C ASP A 7 4.27 3.42 -0.02
N LEU A 8 4.07 3.95 -1.20
CA LEU A 8 3.72 5.36 -1.36
C LEU A 8 2.31 5.65 -0.85
N GLN A 9 2.16 6.76 -0.15
CA GLN A 9 0.86 7.21 0.32
C GLN A 9 -0.09 7.47 -0.87
N MET A 10 -1.30 6.94 -0.79
CA MET A 10 -2.32 7.23 -1.79
C MET A 10 -2.70 8.71 -1.74
N ARG A 11 -2.79 9.33 -2.92
CA ARG A 11 -3.26 10.71 -3.06
C ARG A 11 -4.75 10.82 -2.73
N SER A 12 -5.19 12.01 -2.34
CA SER A 12 -6.59 12.32 -2.08
C SER A 12 -7.44 12.43 -3.35
N ASP A 13 -6.78 12.75 -4.48
CA ASP A 13 -7.41 12.86 -5.81
C ASP A 13 -7.14 11.59 -6.64
N TRP A 14 -8.20 11.00 -7.17
CA TRP A 14 -8.11 9.78 -7.99
C TRP A 14 -8.69 10.01 -9.37
N LYS A 15 -7.86 9.89 -10.40
CA LYS A 15 -8.30 9.86 -11.79
C LYS A 15 -8.73 8.44 -12.15
N LEU A 16 -10.03 8.21 -12.22
CA LEU A 16 -10.61 6.91 -12.53
C LEU A 16 -11.55 7.03 -13.72
N PRO A 17 -11.63 5.99 -14.58
CA PRO A 17 -12.58 5.97 -15.68
C PRO A 17 -14.03 5.95 -15.16
N ILE A 18 -14.94 6.54 -15.91
CA ILE A 18 -16.37 6.40 -15.64
C ILE A 18 -16.84 5.00 -16.01
N CYS A 19 -17.89 4.52 -15.33
CA CYS A 19 -18.51 3.24 -15.67
C CYS A 19 -19.19 3.32 -17.04
N ASN A 20 -18.65 2.62 -18.04
CA ASN A 20 -19.17 2.56 -19.40
C ASN A 20 -18.94 1.19 -20.06
N GLY A 21 -19.24 1.07 -21.37
CA GLY A 21 -18.96 -0.15 -22.16
C GLY A 21 -19.55 -1.42 -21.57
N ALA A 22 -18.76 -2.48 -21.54
CA ALA A 22 -19.15 -3.81 -21.05
C ALA A 22 -19.37 -3.87 -19.53
N GLU A 23 -18.76 -2.97 -18.77
CA GLU A 23 -18.93 -2.88 -17.32
C GLU A 23 -20.33 -2.38 -16.92
N ARG A 24 -20.91 -1.53 -17.76
CA ARG A 24 -22.22 -0.94 -17.52
C ARG A 24 -23.33 -1.96 -17.71
N LEU A 25 -24.06 -2.28 -16.64
CA LEU A 25 -25.22 -3.17 -16.72
C LEU A 25 -26.34 -2.55 -17.56
N LYS A 26 -26.77 -3.30 -18.56
CA LYS A 26 -27.85 -2.92 -19.46
C LYS A 26 -28.90 -4.03 -19.51
N LYS A 27 -30.18 -3.62 -19.65
CA LYS A 27 -31.30 -4.51 -19.94
C LYS A 27 -32.08 -3.89 -21.08
N ASN A 28 -32.29 -4.64 -22.17
CA ASN A 28 -32.94 -4.16 -23.40
C ASN A 28 -32.32 -2.84 -23.90
N GLY A 29 -30.97 -2.75 -23.93
CA GLY A 29 -30.24 -1.55 -24.37
C GLY A 29 -30.22 -0.37 -23.38
N LYS A 30 -31.09 -0.37 -22.35
CA LYS A 30 -31.20 0.71 -21.37
C LYS A 30 -30.32 0.40 -20.14
N LYS A 31 -29.76 1.46 -19.51
CA LYS A 31 -29.00 1.36 -18.24
C LYS A 31 -29.89 0.78 -17.14
N VAL A 32 -29.44 -0.25 -16.45
CA VAL A 32 -30.16 -0.84 -15.30
C VAL A 32 -30.18 0.14 -14.12
N HIS A 33 -29.05 0.80 -13.86
CA HIS A 33 -28.90 1.75 -12.76
C HIS A 33 -28.24 3.04 -13.28
N SER A 34 -28.82 4.19 -13.01
CA SER A 34 -28.34 5.48 -13.55
C SER A 34 -26.94 5.84 -13.07
N THR A 35 -26.65 5.58 -11.80
CA THR A 35 -25.41 5.96 -11.10
C THR A 35 -24.51 4.77 -10.73
N GLN A 36 -24.47 3.72 -11.57
CA GLN A 36 -23.57 2.60 -11.36
C GLN A 36 -22.12 3.10 -11.23
N LYS A 37 -21.45 2.73 -10.15
CA LYS A 37 -20.05 3.09 -9.90
C LYS A 37 -19.10 2.21 -10.71
N PRO A 38 -17.93 2.72 -11.14
CA PRO A 38 -16.94 1.89 -11.82
C PRO A 38 -16.31 0.89 -10.85
N GLU A 39 -16.02 -0.33 -11.33
CA GLU A 39 -15.35 -1.37 -10.53
C GLU A 39 -13.96 -0.93 -10.08
N SER A 40 -13.24 -0.16 -10.90
CA SER A 40 -11.91 0.35 -10.57
C SER A 40 -11.88 1.20 -9.30
N LEU A 41 -12.95 1.96 -9.03
CA LEU A 41 -13.09 2.71 -7.78
C LEU A 41 -13.17 1.76 -6.58
N LEU A 42 -14.12 0.81 -6.64
CA LEU A 42 -14.35 -0.12 -5.53
C LEU A 42 -13.16 -1.08 -5.35
N HIS A 43 -12.51 -1.48 -6.45
CA HIS A 43 -11.29 -2.29 -6.40
C HIS A 43 -10.20 -1.57 -5.58
N ARG A 44 -9.94 -0.30 -5.87
CA ARG A 44 -8.96 0.50 -5.13
C ARG A 44 -9.36 0.69 -3.67
N VAL A 45 -10.63 1.01 -3.40
CA VAL A 45 -11.13 1.18 -2.02
C VAL A 45 -10.97 -0.10 -1.22
N LEU A 46 -11.45 -1.24 -1.73
CA LEU A 46 -11.43 -2.50 -0.99
C LEU A 46 -10.02 -3.05 -0.77
N LEU A 47 -9.14 -2.93 -1.76
CA LEU A 47 -7.74 -3.31 -1.57
C LEU A 47 -7.04 -2.47 -0.51
N ALA A 48 -7.32 -1.15 -0.45
CA ALA A 48 -6.68 -0.26 0.51
C ALA A 48 -7.23 -0.40 1.94
N SER A 49 -8.49 -0.82 2.10
CA SER A 49 -9.21 -0.75 3.39
C SER A 49 -9.58 -2.10 4.00
N SER A 50 -9.40 -3.21 3.28
CA SER A 50 -9.78 -4.54 3.76
C SER A 50 -8.75 -5.62 3.40
N ASN A 51 -8.90 -6.78 4.02
CA ASN A 51 -8.13 -7.98 3.73
C ASN A 51 -9.02 -9.03 3.05
N LYS A 52 -8.40 -10.10 2.52
CA LYS A 52 -9.10 -11.31 2.12
C LYS A 52 -9.92 -11.83 3.31
N ASP A 53 -11.10 -12.37 3.00
CA ASP A 53 -12.08 -12.93 3.93
C ASP A 53 -12.76 -11.91 4.86
N ASP A 54 -12.37 -10.63 4.85
CA ASP A 54 -13.08 -9.58 5.59
C ASP A 54 -14.52 -9.43 5.09
N MET A 55 -15.43 -9.01 5.98
CA MET A 55 -16.82 -8.72 5.66
C MET A 55 -16.98 -7.27 5.18
N ILE A 56 -17.54 -7.10 4.00
CA ILE A 56 -17.85 -5.80 3.39
C ILE A 56 -19.35 -5.56 3.47
N LEU A 57 -19.75 -4.48 4.10
CA LEU A 57 -21.15 -4.05 4.16
C LEU A 57 -21.40 -2.89 3.19
N ASP A 58 -22.41 -3.03 2.34
CA ASP A 58 -22.94 -1.96 1.49
C ASP A 58 -24.45 -1.80 1.72
N PRO A 59 -24.88 -0.82 2.53
CA PRO A 59 -26.30 -0.60 2.84
C PRO A 59 -27.11 0.01 1.67
N PHE A 60 -26.44 0.39 0.56
CA PHE A 60 -27.05 0.98 -0.63
C PHE A 60 -26.51 0.31 -1.90
N LEU A 61 -26.68 -1.00 -1.97
CA LEU A 61 -26.01 -1.89 -2.95
C LEU A 61 -26.19 -1.47 -4.42
N GLY A 62 -27.35 -0.96 -4.78
CA GLY A 62 -27.67 -0.55 -6.15
C GLY A 62 -27.48 -1.68 -7.16
N SER A 63 -26.62 -1.47 -8.15
CA SER A 63 -26.26 -2.46 -9.16
C SER A 63 -25.25 -3.52 -8.70
N GLY A 64 -24.88 -3.54 -7.42
CA GLY A 64 -24.01 -4.55 -6.84
C GLY A 64 -22.52 -4.41 -7.16
N THR A 65 -22.03 -3.21 -7.44
CA THR A 65 -20.61 -3.03 -7.79
C THR A 65 -19.70 -3.37 -6.61
N THR A 66 -20.04 -2.93 -5.41
CA THR A 66 -19.26 -3.25 -4.19
C THR A 66 -19.18 -4.76 -3.96
N ALA A 67 -20.32 -5.45 -3.99
CA ALA A 67 -20.37 -6.90 -3.81
C ALA A 67 -19.65 -7.66 -4.94
N ALA A 68 -19.74 -7.16 -6.17
CA ALA A 68 -19.05 -7.72 -7.32
C ALA A 68 -17.53 -7.68 -7.15
N VAL A 69 -17.00 -6.54 -6.73
CA VAL A 69 -15.57 -6.37 -6.49
C VAL A 69 -15.13 -7.12 -5.23
N ALA A 70 -15.92 -7.10 -4.16
CA ALA A 70 -15.65 -7.89 -2.95
C ALA A 70 -15.50 -9.38 -3.30
N LYS A 71 -16.44 -9.94 -4.06
CA LYS A 71 -16.37 -11.33 -4.51
C LYS A 71 -15.14 -11.61 -5.38
N LYS A 72 -14.81 -10.73 -6.34
CA LYS A 72 -13.59 -10.85 -7.15
C LYS A 72 -12.34 -10.92 -6.29
N LEU A 73 -12.27 -10.09 -5.26
CA LEU A 73 -11.14 -9.96 -4.36
C LEU A 73 -11.16 -10.93 -3.17
N ARG A 74 -12.05 -11.94 -3.18
CA ARG A 74 -12.23 -12.92 -2.09
C ARG A 74 -12.52 -12.28 -0.73
N ARG A 75 -13.36 -11.26 -0.72
CA ARG A 75 -14.00 -10.72 0.49
C ARG A 75 -15.40 -11.25 0.58
N ASN A 76 -15.89 -11.45 1.81
CA ASN A 76 -17.30 -11.67 2.08
C ASN A 76 -18.04 -10.34 1.91
N TYR A 77 -19.33 -10.39 1.61
CA TYR A 77 -20.11 -9.18 1.46
C TYR A 77 -21.53 -9.36 1.94
N TYR A 78 -22.09 -8.28 2.48
CA TYR A 78 -23.50 -8.14 2.80
C TYR A 78 -24.01 -6.85 2.17
N GLY A 79 -25.03 -6.95 1.33
CA GLY A 79 -25.57 -5.81 0.60
C GLY A 79 -27.05 -5.65 0.84
N ILE A 80 -27.50 -4.41 1.05
CA ILE A 80 -28.90 -4.06 1.23
C ILE A 80 -29.35 -3.22 0.03
N GLU A 81 -30.48 -3.60 -0.59
CA GLU A 81 -31.08 -2.87 -1.70
C GLU A 81 -32.59 -2.91 -1.57
N LYS A 82 -33.21 -1.73 -1.58
CA LYS A 82 -34.66 -1.56 -1.46
C LYS A 82 -35.38 -1.89 -2.76
N GLU A 83 -34.82 -1.48 -3.88
CA GLU A 83 -35.44 -1.62 -5.20
C GLU A 83 -35.27 -3.02 -5.74
N GLN A 84 -36.37 -3.78 -5.86
CA GLN A 84 -36.38 -5.17 -6.30
C GLN A 84 -35.71 -5.37 -7.67
N GLN A 85 -35.85 -4.42 -8.57
CA GLN A 85 -35.21 -4.50 -9.90
C GLN A 85 -33.69 -4.43 -9.82
N TYR A 86 -33.13 -3.60 -8.94
CA TYR A 86 -31.68 -3.48 -8.74
C TYR A 86 -31.15 -4.70 -7.99
N PHE A 87 -31.87 -5.17 -6.97
CA PHE A 87 -31.53 -6.40 -6.27
C PHE A 87 -31.43 -7.61 -7.22
N LYS A 88 -32.43 -7.80 -8.12
CA LYS A 88 -32.39 -8.87 -9.12
C LYS A 88 -31.20 -8.74 -10.07
N ALA A 89 -30.91 -7.52 -10.53
CA ALA A 89 -29.77 -7.27 -11.42
C ALA A 89 -28.43 -7.52 -10.73
N ALA A 90 -28.27 -7.07 -9.48
CA ALA A 90 -27.09 -7.33 -8.66
C ALA A 90 -26.89 -8.84 -8.42
N SER A 91 -27.96 -9.55 -8.03
CA SER A 91 -27.92 -11.00 -7.80
C SER A 91 -27.51 -11.77 -9.05
N GLN A 92 -28.05 -11.40 -10.22
CA GLN A 92 -27.68 -12.01 -11.49
C GLN A 92 -26.21 -11.73 -11.85
N ARG A 93 -25.74 -10.50 -11.65
CA ARG A 93 -24.33 -10.13 -11.85
C ARG A 93 -23.41 -10.98 -10.99
N LEU A 94 -23.73 -11.12 -9.70
CA LEU A 94 -22.90 -11.85 -8.74
C LEU A 94 -22.79 -13.34 -9.03
N LYS A 95 -23.81 -13.98 -9.64
CA LYS A 95 -23.73 -15.39 -10.03
C LYS A 95 -22.60 -15.67 -11.03
N ASN A 96 -22.33 -14.72 -11.93
CA ASN A 96 -21.37 -14.89 -13.02
C ASN A 96 -19.93 -14.47 -12.65
N ILE A 97 -19.72 -13.93 -11.46
CA ILE A 97 -18.40 -13.47 -11.04
C ILE A 97 -17.60 -14.61 -10.45
N LYS A 98 -16.40 -14.81 -10.99
CA LYS A 98 -15.38 -15.70 -10.44
C LYS A 98 -14.40 -14.90 -9.58
N PRO A 99 -14.00 -15.40 -8.41
CA PRO A 99 -12.90 -14.82 -7.64
C PRO A 99 -11.58 -14.85 -8.41
N ILE A 100 -10.73 -13.88 -8.15
CA ILE A 100 -9.34 -13.87 -8.63
C ILE A 100 -8.57 -14.98 -7.89
N GLU A 101 -7.59 -15.60 -8.54
CA GLU A 101 -6.72 -16.59 -7.93
C GLU A 101 -5.89 -15.99 -6.80
N ASP A 102 -5.60 -16.79 -5.78
CA ASP A 102 -4.96 -16.30 -4.54
C ASP A 102 -3.59 -15.67 -4.77
N ASP A 103 -2.80 -16.23 -5.69
CA ASP A 103 -1.43 -15.77 -5.95
C ASP A 103 -1.35 -14.31 -6.37
N PHE A 104 -2.39 -13.80 -7.07
CA PHE A 104 -2.47 -12.39 -7.45
C PHE A 104 -2.92 -11.45 -6.31
N LEU A 105 -3.49 -12.01 -5.24
CA LEU A 105 -3.95 -11.22 -4.09
C LEU A 105 -2.88 -11.05 -3.00
N ASP A 106 -1.90 -11.95 -2.97
CA ASP A 106 -0.82 -11.96 -1.99
C ASP A 106 0.24 -10.88 -2.23
N THR A 107 0.27 -10.28 -3.41
CA THR A 107 1.22 -9.20 -3.77
C THR A 107 1.05 -7.93 -2.92
N LEU A 108 -0.08 -7.82 -2.22
CA LEU A 108 -0.41 -6.66 -1.38
C LEU A 108 -0.09 -6.90 0.10
N LYS A 109 1.02 -7.57 0.40
CA LYS A 109 1.50 -7.71 1.78
C LYS A 109 1.75 -6.33 2.37
N ASN A 110 1.09 -6.07 3.50
CA ASN A 110 1.23 -4.81 4.21
C ASN A 110 2.63 -4.74 4.87
N ASN A 111 3.58 -4.07 4.21
CA ASN A 111 4.92 -3.87 4.77
C ASN A 111 4.92 -3.10 6.10
N ARG A 112 3.83 -2.37 6.40
CA ARG A 112 3.68 -1.69 7.70
C ARG A 112 3.47 -2.63 8.89
N SER A 113 3.11 -3.90 8.67
CA SER A 113 3.01 -4.91 9.74
C SER A 113 4.36 -5.49 10.15
N LYS A 114 5.42 -5.26 9.39
CA LYS A 114 6.76 -5.67 9.77
C LYS A 114 7.23 -4.83 10.96
N PRO A 115 7.79 -5.45 12.01
CA PRO A 115 8.34 -4.69 13.13
C PRO A 115 9.43 -3.75 12.61
N ARG A 116 9.40 -2.50 13.07
CA ARG A 116 10.48 -1.55 12.77
C ARG A 116 11.71 -2.00 13.55
N ILE A 117 12.76 -2.30 12.83
CA ILE A 117 14.05 -2.65 13.44
C ILE A 117 14.84 -1.35 13.62
N PRO A 118 15.17 -0.94 14.85
CA PRO A 118 16.03 0.21 15.07
C PRO A 118 17.40 -0.03 14.45
N PHE A 119 18.04 1.01 13.92
CA PHE A 119 19.37 0.88 13.32
C PHE A 119 20.40 0.34 14.32
N GLY A 120 20.32 0.76 15.59
CA GLY A 120 21.17 0.27 16.67
C GLY A 120 21.15 -1.25 16.84
N SER A 121 20.01 -1.89 16.59
CA SER A 121 19.90 -3.36 16.67
C SER A 121 20.83 -4.09 15.69
N LEU A 122 21.20 -3.48 14.58
CA LEU A 122 22.17 -4.06 13.65
C LEU A 122 23.58 -4.10 14.24
N VAL A 123 23.91 -3.14 15.10
CA VAL A 123 25.18 -3.07 15.84
C VAL A 123 25.15 -4.09 16.99
N GLU A 124 24.06 -4.13 17.76
CA GLU A 124 23.86 -5.07 18.87
C GLU A 124 23.94 -6.53 18.43
N LEU A 125 23.35 -6.84 17.28
CA LEU A 125 23.38 -8.18 16.67
C LEU A 125 24.72 -8.50 15.96
N GLY A 126 25.68 -7.58 15.93
CA GLY A 126 26.99 -7.76 15.30
C GLY A 126 26.94 -7.80 13.76
N ILE A 127 25.83 -7.45 13.15
CA ILE A 127 25.68 -7.39 11.69
C ILE A 127 26.55 -6.26 11.12
N ILE A 128 26.59 -5.13 11.81
CA ILE A 128 27.46 -4.00 11.47
C ILE A 128 28.36 -3.72 12.70
N LYS A 129 29.67 -3.60 12.46
CA LYS A 129 30.61 -3.32 13.53
C LYS A 129 30.66 -1.82 13.83
N PRO A 130 30.79 -1.41 15.11
CA PRO A 130 31.16 -0.04 15.48
C PRO A 130 32.42 0.40 14.74
N GLY A 131 32.46 1.68 14.33
CA GLY A 131 33.58 2.23 13.54
C GLY A 131 33.42 2.02 12.02
N THR A 132 32.45 1.22 11.56
CA THR A 132 32.16 1.07 10.14
C THR A 132 31.80 2.43 9.55
N SER A 133 32.37 2.75 8.39
CA SER A 133 32.05 3.96 7.63
C SER A 133 30.84 3.71 6.71
N ILE A 134 29.92 4.67 6.75
CA ILE A 134 28.78 4.75 5.83
C ILE A 134 28.87 6.04 5.02
N PHE A 135 28.30 6.05 3.84
CA PHE A 135 28.43 7.16 2.90
C PHE A 135 27.11 7.43 2.18
N ASP A 136 26.97 8.64 1.65
CA ASP A 136 25.88 9.00 0.75
C ASP A 136 26.04 8.28 -0.60
N ASP A 137 24.98 8.27 -1.42
CA ASP A 137 24.95 7.63 -2.75
C ASP A 137 26.13 8.07 -3.63
N LYS A 138 26.55 9.33 -3.54
CA LYS A 138 27.68 9.91 -4.31
C LYS A 138 29.04 9.69 -3.68
N LYS A 139 29.12 9.03 -2.53
CA LYS A 139 30.33 8.82 -1.72
C LYS A 139 31.12 10.11 -1.38
N LYS A 140 30.42 11.23 -1.30
CA LYS A 140 31.01 12.54 -0.95
C LYS A 140 30.97 12.82 0.53
N ILE A 141 29.98 12.26 1.22
CA ILE A 141 29.74 12.47 2.66
C ILE A 141 29.92 11.13 3.34
N MET A 142 30.72 11.12 4.41
CA MET A 142 31.01 9.90 5.17
C MET A 142 30.68 10.12 6.64
N ALA A 143 30.03 9.14 7.27
CA ALA A 143 29.80 9.10 8.70
C ALA A 143 30.32 7.79 9.29
N LYS A 144 30.64 7.77 10.59
CA LYS A 144 31.07 6.57 11.34
C LYS A 144 29.94 6.10 12.23
N ILE A 145 29.73 4.80 12.28
CA ILE A 145 28.78 4.16 13.20
C ILE A 145 29.43 4.04 14.58
N MET A 146 28.73 4.50 15.61
CA MET A 146 29.13 4.45 17.00
C MET A 146 28.65 3.15 17.67
N ALA A 147 29.19 2.85 18.85
CA ALA A 147 28.88 1.61 19.58
C ALA A 147 27.39 1.55 20.05
N ASP A 148 26.76 2.68 20.28
CA ASP A 148 25.36 2.81 20.69
C ASP A 148 24.39 2.78 19.52
N GLY A 149 24.88 2.56 18.29
CA GLY A 149 24.06 2.58 17.07
C GLY A 149 23.75 4.00 16.54
N SER A 150 24.30 5.05 17.16
CA SER A 150 24.29 6.38 16.57
C SER A 150 25.31 6.48 15.43
N ILE A 151 25.24 7.54 14.63
CA ILE A 151 26.26 7.84 13.63
C ILE A 151 26.81 9.24 13.85
N LYS A 152 28.08 9.43 13.46
CA LYS A 152 28.79 10.69 13.61
C LYS A 152 29.40 11.15 12.29
N HIS A 153 29.09 12.39 11.90
CA HIS A 153 29.69 13.09 10.77
C HIS A 153 30.11 14.48 11.24
N ASN A 154 31.41 14.78 11.26
CA ASN A 154 31.97 16.03 11.82
C ASN A 154 31.42 16.30 13.24
N GLN A 155 30.68 17.39 13.41
CA GLN A 155 30.05 17.77 14.69
C GLN A 155 28.62 17.21 14.85
N ALA A 156 28.02 16.67 13.77
CA ALA A 156 26.67 16.10 13.81
C ALA A 156 26.71 14.67 14.32
N GLU A 157 25.97 14.39 15.40
CA GLU A 157 25.85 13.07 16.00
C GLU A 157 24.40 12.75 16.36
N GLY A 158 24.00 11.49 16.16
CA GLY A 158 22.65 11.01 16.47
C GLY A 158 22.18 9.89 15.56
N SER A 159 20.85 9.75 15.43
CA SER A 159 20.29 8.71 14.57
C SER A 159 20.63 8.93 13.09
N ILE A 160 20.59 7.83 12.32
CA ILE A 160 20.80 7.89 10.85
C ILE A 160 19.90 8.92 10.16
N HIS A 161 18.68 9.09 10.65
CA HIS A 161 17.72 10.07 10.12
C HIS A 161 18.13 11.51 10.46
N LYS A 162 18.46 11.75 11.73
CA LYS A 162 18.83 13.08 12.23
C LYS A 162 20.09 13.62 11.55
N VAL A 163 21.14 12.82 11.48
CA VAL A 163 22.40 13.24 10.88
C VAL A 163 22.23 13.50 9.37
N ALA A 164 21.49 12.65 8.66
CA ALA A 164 21.18 12.89 7.25
C ALA A 164 20.37 14.19 7.05
N ALA A 165 19.35 14.44 7.86
CA ALA A 165 18.57 15.65 7.79
C ALA A 165 19.41 16.92 8.07
N THR A 166 20.29 16.87 9.08
CA THR A 166 21.21 17.95 9.40
C THR A 166 22.15 18.28 8.24
N ILE A 167 22.70 17.26 7.58
CA ILE A 167 23.61 17.43 6.43
C ILE A 167 22.89 18.02 5.23
N LEU A 168 21.64 17.60 4.99
CA LEU A 168 20.83 18.08 3.87
C LEU A 168 20.18 19.44 4.14
N GLY A 169 20.20 19.94 5.38
CA GLY A 169 19.49 21.16 5.78
C GLY A 169 17.97 21.02 5.70
N THR A 170 17.43 19.80 5.92
CA THR A 170 15.99 19.51 5.85
C THR A 170 15.43 19.18 7.24
N GLU A 171 14.12 19.36 7.42
CA GLU A 171 13.46 19.03 8.69
C GLU A 171 13.48 17.51 8.98
N SER A 172 13.46 16.68 7.95
CA SER A 172 13.50 15.20 8.07
C SER A 172 14.14 14.56 6.85
N CYS A 173 14.76 13.39 7.06
CA CYS A 173 15.32 12.57 6.00
C CYS A 173 15.17 11.07 6.36
N ASN A 174 14.93 10.24 5.37
CA ASN A 174 14.96 8.78 5.57
C ASN A 174 16.41 8.28 5.52
N GLY A 175 17.02 8.11 6.68
CA GLY A 175 18.43 7.65 6.79
C GLY A 175 18.67 6.25 6.21
N TRP A 176 17.65 5.37 6.16
CA TRP A 176 17.79 4.06 5.56
C TRP A 176 18.02 4.09 4.04
N THR A 177 17.53 5.11 3.38
CA THR A 177 17.70 5.30 1.92
C THR A 177 18.83 6.28 1.59
N TYR A 178 19.32 7.02 2.57
CA TYR A 178 20.38 8.01 2.39
C TYR A 178 21.78 7.42 2.60
N TRP A 179 21.95 6.54 3.59
CA TRP A 179 23.23 5.97 3.95
C TRP A 179 23.42 4.59 3.34
N HIS A 180 24.61 4.36 2.81
CA HIS A 180 25.07 3.11 2.24
C HIS A 180 26.33 2.61 2.95
N CYS A 181 26.50 1.32 3.05
CA CYS A 181 27.73 0.72 3.57
C CYS A 181 28.26 -0.35 2.61
N ASN A 182 29.55 -0.64 2.69
CA ASN A 182 30.11 -1.77 1.99
C ASN A 182 30.08 -3.00 2.89
N VAL A 183 29.33 -4.02 2.50
CA VAL A 183 29.31 -5.33 3.14
C VAL A 183 29.86 -6.34 2.15
N ASN A 184 30.99 -6.98 2.47
CA ASN A 184 31.66 -7.96 1.60
C ASN A 184 31.92 -7.47 0.16
N GLY A 185 32.23 -6.18 -0.01
CA GLY A 185 32.53 -5.59 -1.32
C GLY A 185 31.28 -5.15 -2.10
N VAL A 186 30.09 -5.35 -1.57
CA VAL A 186 28.83 -4.90 -2.16
C VAL A 186 28.35 -3.67 -1.39
N SER A 187 27.99 -2.60 -2.12
CA SER A 187 27.32 -1.42 -1.56
C SER A 187 25.88 -1.78 -1.26
N VAL A 188 25.48 -1.66 0.01
CA VAL A 188 24.11 -1.91 0.51
C VAL A 188 23.56 -0.63 1.08
#